data_b9c980d663b691557d6375528b21aa8a
#
_entry.id   b9c980d663b691557d6375528b21aa8a
#
_cell.length_a   1.000
_cell.length_b   1.000
_cell.length_c   1.000
_cell.angle_alpha   90.00
_cell.angle_beta   90.00
_cell.angle_gamma   90.00
#
_symmetry.space_group_name_H-M   'P 1'
#
loop_
_entity.id
_entity.type
_entity.pdbx_description
1 polymer ?
#
loop_
_entity_poly.entity_id
_entity_poly.type
_entity_poly.pdbx_seq_one_letter_code
_entity_poly.pdbx_strand_id
1 'polypeptide(L)'
;MVRFDYYSSLGPFCGGLFGITLDCVFACASGKISLAMSKNIRNFCIIAHIDHGKSTLADRFLEVTGTLTKREMTHGQLLDTMDLEQERGITIKLQPVRMEWEYEGEQYLLNLIDTPGHVDFSYEVSRSLAACEGAILVVDATQGIEAQTLANCYMALEHDLEIIPVLNKIDLPAADVERRAQEIEDALGIPASEIIPVSAKEGTNVEKVLAQVIKQVPSPAQVLDGETKGLIFDSVYDLYKGVVTYVRLMEGTLQRGDKVKLLHTKTELEILEVGYFKPKYVKADKLEAGEVGYVVTGLKDVAEARVGDTLWKSDGVITATQATPLPGYKKVVPFVFASIFCVEGDDYPLLRDALDKLSLNDSSLSFEPERSTALGHGFRCGFLGLLHLEIVQERLEREYDLDLVITAPSVSYRAIMNTGEEEVVESPADLPDRVMIASIKEPWVRIEVIAPKDHTGAVIKLLQDGRGVSKSIQYLSEVRVLLDYEIPLASIVVDFYDNLKSVSSGYASMSYDFLEYREGDLVKVDMMVAGDIIPPLSMIVHRSEAHNAGAKVARALKDLIPRANFVIPIQAAIGGKIVARETISA
;
A
#
# COMPACT_ATOMS: atom_id res chain seq x y z
N MET A 1 19.37 22.36 -8.74
CA MET A 1 19.01 23.04 -9.99
C MET A 1 19.78 22.39 -11.13
N VAL A 2 19.30 21.27 -11.65
CA VAL A 2 19.85 20.60 -12.84
C VAL A 2 18.72 20.50 -13.84
N ARG A 3 18.76 21.41 -14.83
CA ARG A 3 17.90 21.36 -16.02
C ARG A 3 18.56 20.42 -17.01
N PHE A 4 17.82 19.43 -17.49
CA PHE A 4 18.14 18.74 -18.74
C PHE A 4 17.54 19.53 -19.90
N ASP A 5 18.41 20.16 -20.69
CA ASP A 5 18.06 20.75 -21.98
C ASP A 5 17.96 19.66 -23.05
N TYR A 6 16.76 19.48 -23.58
CA TYR A 6 16.54 18.86 -24.88
C TYR A 6 15.75 19.84 -25.74
N TYR A 7 16.46 20.63 -26.54
CA TYR A 7 15.99 21.17 -27.83
C TYR A 7 17.16 21.75 -28.60
N SER A 8 17.58 21.06 -29.64
CA SER A 8 18.38 21.63 -30.71
C SER A 8 17.57 21.58 -32.01
N SER A 9 17.48 22.73 -32.63
CA SER A 9 17.21 23.05 -34.01
C SER A 9 15.99 23.95 -34.25
N LEU A 10 16.25 25.24 -34.34
CA LEU A 10 15.75 26.15 -35.40
C LEU A 10 16.48 27.50 -35.24
N GLY A 11 17.00 27.94 -36.34
CA GLY A 11 17.97 29.03 -36.48
C GLY A 11 17.42 30.46 -36.29
N PRO A 12 18.27 31.49 -36.45
CA PRO A 12 18.11 32.78 -35.80
C PRO A 12 17.42 33.83 -36.68
N PHE A 13 16.59 34.69 -36.04
CA PHE A 13 16.42 36.06 -36.56
C PHE A 13 15.96 37.05 -35.47
N CYS A 14 16.73 38.13 -35.40
CA CYS A 14 16.45 39.49 -34.94
C CYS A 14 16.16 39.81 -33.48
N GLY A 15 17.05 40.66 -32.98
CA GLY A 15 17.11 41.31 -31.70
C GLY A 15 16.04 42.38 -31.42
N GLY A 16 15.95 42.73 -30.17
CA GLY A 16 15.23 43.91 -29.63
C GLY A 16 14.96 43.78 -28.15
N LEU A 17 15.65 44.60 -27.34
CA LEU A 17 15.43 44.87 -25.93
C LEU A 17 13.95 44.93 -25.54
N PHE A 18 13.57 44.33 -24.46
CA PHE A 18 12.86 44.97 -23.34
C PHE A 18 12.58 43.88 -22.27
N GLY A 19 12.96 44.17 -21.04
CA GLY A 19 12.59 43.36 -19.87
C GLY A 19 11.09 43.48 -19.61
N ILE A 20 10.41 42.35 -19.64
CA ILE A 20 9.05 42.20 -19.14
C ILE A 20 9.02 40.89 -18.35
N THR A 21 8.75 41.02 -17.04
CA THR A 21 8.34 39.93 -16.17
C THR A 21 7.17 39.18 -16.82
N LEU A 22 7.36 37.87 -17.04
CA LEU A 22 6.30 37.02 -17.62
C LEU A 22 5.23 36.74 -16.55
N ASP A 23 4.23 37.62 -16.49
CA ASP A 23 2.90 37.22 -16.05
C ASP A 23 2.24 36.53 -17.26
N CYS A 24 2.10 35.20 -17.19
CA CYS A 24 1.37 34.46 -18.22
C CYS A 24 -0.12 34.77 -18.10
N VAL A 25 -0.59 35.76 -18.86
CA VAL A 25 -2.02 35.96 -19.13
C VAL A 25 -2.38 35.11 -20.35
N PHE A 26 -2.97 33.94 -20.12
CA PHE A 26 -3.75 33.25 -21.15
C PHE A 26 -5.16 33.85 -21.13
N ALA A 27 -5.43 34.76 -22.02
CA ALA A 27 -6.79 35.20 -22.33
C ALA A 27 -7.46 34.16 -23.23
N CYS A 28 -8.27 33.27 -22.66
CA CYS A 28 -9.33 32.59 -23.42
C CYS A 28 -10.63 33.39 -23.26
N ALA A 29 -11.28 33.61 -24.37
CA ALA A 29 -12.54 34.35 -24.44
C ALA A 29 -13.64 33.69 -23.61
N SER A 30 -14.39 34.53 -22.87
CA SER A 30 -15.61 34.26 -22.10
C SER A 30 -15.47 33.45 -20.79
N GLY A 31 -15.27 34.15 -19.70
CA GLY A 31 -15.36 33.65 -18.34
C GLY A 31 -14.07 33.92 -17.57
N LYS A 32 -14.08 34.89 -16.66
CA LYS A 32 -12.99 35.11 -15.72
C LYS A 32 -12.92 33.93 -14.76
N ILE A 33 -12.04 32.95 -15.04
CA ILE A 33 -11.64 31.97 -14.03
C ILE A 33 -10.73 32.74 -13.07
N SER A 34 -11.23 33.03 -11.88
CA SER A 34 -10.44 33.59 -10.79
C SER A 34 -9.63 32.44 -10.19
N LEU A 35 -8.36 32.30 -10.57
CA LEU A 35 -7.40 31.44 -9.87
C LEU A 35 -7.00 32.15 -8.57
N ALA A 36 -7.72 31.88 -7.49
CA ALA A 36 -7.27 32.26 -6.16
C ALA A 36 -6.40 31.14 -5.61
N MET A 37 -5.11 31.35 -5.42
CA MET A 37 -4.27 30.43 -4.67
C MET A 37 -4.58 30.57 -3.19
N SER A 38 -4.98 29.50 -2.54
CA SER A 38 -5.14 29.48 -1.09
C SER A 38 -3.75 29.48 -0.45
N LYS A 39 -3.33 30.62 0.07
CA LYS A 39 -2.04 30.75 0.75
C LYS A 39 -1.98 30.02 2.09
N ASN A 40 -3.12 29.67 2.67
CA ASN A 40 -3.24 29.21 4.05
C ASN A 40 -3.52 27.71 4.20
N ILE A 41 -3.68 26.95 3.11
CA ILE A 41 -3.84 25.49 3.17
C ILE A 41 -2.55 24.78 2.80
N ARG A 42 -2.20 23.72 3.54
CA ARG A 42 -1.12 22.79 3.22
C ARG A 42 -1.63 21.36 3.39
N ASN A 43 -1.56 20.57 2.32
CA ASN A 43 -1.90 19.17 2.35
C ASN A 43 -0.61 18.37 2.23
N PHE A 44 -0.34 17.53 3.20
CA PHE A 44 0.88 16.74 3.25
C PHE A 44 0.65 15.40 3.92
N CYS A 45 1.50 14.45 3.63
CA CYS A 45 1.52 13.14 4.26
C CYS A 45 2.85 12.88 4.95
N ILE A 46 2.92 11.81 5.73
CA ILE A 46 4.17 11.33 6.33
C ILE A 46 4.48 9.97 5.72
N ILE A 47 5.65 9.85 5.10
CA ILE A 47 6.19 8.60 4.56
C ILE A 47 7.40 8.17 5.37
N ALA A 48 7.47 6.89 5.72
CA ALA A 48 8.54 6.34 6.54
C ALA A 48 8.64 4.83 6.36
N HIS A 49 9.79 4.27 6.72
CA HIS A 49 9.91 2.84 6.99
C HIS A 49 9.20 2.49 8.30
N ILE A 50 8.86 1.22 8.49
CA ILE A 50 8.31 0.69 9.74
C ILE A 50 9.25 1.04 10.89
N ASP A 51 8.71 1.39 12.05
CA ASP A 51 9.43 1.77 13.27
C ASP A 51 10.32 3.02 13.19
N HIS A 52 10.31 3.80 12.11
CA HIS A 52 11.04 5.08 12.04
C HIS A 52 10.38 6.21 12.85
N GLY A 53 9.22 5.96 13.46
CA GLY A 53 8.54 6.89 14.36
C GLY A 53 7.54 7.83 13.69
N LYS A 54 6.94 7.38 12.58
CA LYS A 54 5.90 8.10 11.83
C LYS A 54 4.72 8.52 12.72
N SER A 55 4.04 7.55 13.36
CA SER A 55 2.85 7.81 14.19
C SER A 55 3.19 8.67 15.42
N THR A 56 4.39 8.49 16.00
CA THR A 56 4.87 9.34 17.10
C THR A 56 5.05 10.79 16.64
N LEU A 57 5.57 11.02 15.44
CA LEU A 57 5.72 12.37 14.89
C LEU A 57 4.36 13.01 14.59
N ALA A 58 3.43 12.24 14.03
CA ALA A 58 2.05 12.68 13.79
C ALA A 58 1.35 13.10 15.10
N ASP A 59 1.45 12.31 16.16
CA ASP A 59 0.94 12.66 17.49
C ASP A 59 1.53 13.98 18.01
N ARG A 60 2.82 14.21 17.80
CA ARG A 60 3.46 15.48 18.19
C ARG A 60 2.94 16.68 17.40
N PHE A 61 2.61 16.50 16.13
CA PHE A 61 1.96 17.56 15.37
C PHE A 61 0.58 17.92 15.96
N LEU A 62 -0.20 16.92 16.36
CA LEU A 62 -1.50 17.15 17.02
C LEU A 62 -1.35 17.88 18.36
N GLU A 63 -0.29 17.58 19.11
CA GLU A 63 0.01 18.26 20.38
C GLU A 63 0.45 19.71 20.15
N VAL A 64 1.42 19.96 19.26
CA VAL A 64 1.99 21.28 18.99
C VAL A 64 0.95 22.24 18.42
N THR A 65 0.06 21.73 17.55
CA THR A 65 -1.03 22.55 16.97
C THR A 65 -2.22 22.72 17.93
N GLY A 66 -2.21 22.07 19.09
CA GLY A 66 -3.31 22.11 20.05
C GLY A 66 -4.59 21.46 19.52
N THR A 67 -4.50 20.65 18.48
CA THR A 67 -5.63 19.89 17.91
C THR A 67 -6.19 18.90 18.92
N LEU A 68 -5.32 18.31 19.73
CA LEU A 68 -5.65 17.44 20.87
C LEU A 68 -4.97 17.93 22.14
N THR A 69 -5.69 17.78 23.27
CA THR A 69 -5.16 18.12 24.59
C THR A 69 -4.29 16.99 25.14
N LYS A 70 -3.34 17.34 26.03
CA LYS A 70 -2.49 16.33 26.71
C LYS A 70 -3.28 15.23 27.44
N ARG A 71 -4.53 15.51 27.83
CA ARG A 71 -5.41 14.51 28.47
C ARG A 71 -5.98 13.50 27.50
N GLU A 72 -6.23 13.91 26.26
CA GLU A 72 -6.70 13.03 25.19
C GLU A 72 -5.58 12.15 24.64
N MET A 73 -4.32 12.58 24.85
CA MET A 73 -3.11 11.86 24.40
C MET A 73 -2.62 10.78 25.39
N THR A 74 -3.44 10.35 26.36
CA THR A 74 -3.05 9.36 27.39
C THR A 74 -2.72 7.97 26.84
N HIS A 75 -3.10 7.67 25.62
CA HIS A 75 -2.89 6.37 24.97
C HIS A 75 -2.09 6.50 23.68
N GLY A 76 -0.96 7.04 23.54
CA GLY A 76 -0.14 7.22 22.33
C GLY A 76 -0.66 6.59 21.03
N GLN A 77 -0.21 7.07 19.88
CA GLN A 77 -0.62 6.60 18.56
C GLN A 77 -2.12 6.80 18.26
N LEU A 78 -2.59 8.04 18.44
CA LEU A 78 -4.01 8.40 18.33
C LEU A 78 -4.60 8.30 16.93
N LEU A 79 -3.77 8.32 15.90
CA LEU A 79 -4.17 8.10 14.52
C LEU A 79 -4.26 6.61 14.19
N ASP A 80 -3.55 5.75 14.90
CA ASP A 80 -3.65 4.30 14.79
C ASP A 80 -4.89 3.84 15.60
N THR A 81 -6.04 3.75 14.93
CA THR A 81 -7.35 3.53 15.59
C THR A 81 -7.68 2.07 15.84
N MET A 82 -6.97 1.15 15.20
CA MET A 82 -7.15 -0.29 15.38
C MET A 82 -6.21 -0.83 16.48
N ASP A 83 -6.72 -1.75 17.29
CA ASP A 83 -5.89 -2.42 18.33
C ASP A 83 -4.67 -3.10 17.69
N LEU A 84 -4.83 -3.69 16.51
CA LEU A 84 -3.76 -4.32 15.74
C LEU A 84 -2.67 -3.34 15.28
N GLU A 85 -3.04 -2.11 14.91
CA GLU A 85 -2.07 -1.06 14.56
C GLU A 85 -1.19 -0.73 15.74
N GLN A 86 -1.80 -0.56 16.92
CA GLN A 86 -1.09 -0.22 18.16
C GLN A 86 -0.22 -1.38 18.66
N GLU A 87 -0.70 -2.63 18.61
CA GLU A 87 0.05 -3.80 19.02
C GLU A 87 1.25 -4.09 18.12
N ARG A 88 1.08 -3.96 16.81
CA ARG A 88 2.13 -4.22 15.83
C ARG A 88 3.03 -3.02 15.56
N GLY A 89 2.65 -1.82 16.03
CA GLY A 89 3.38 -0.56 15.79
C GLY A 89 3.38 -0.13 14.32
N ILE A 90 2.38 -0.54 13.54
CA ILE A 90 2.27 -0.22 12.11
C ILE A 90 0.93 0.46 11.82
N THR A 91 0.93 1.46 10.97
CA THR A 91 -0.30 2.00 10.41
C THR A 91 -0.78 1.09 9.29
N ILE A 92 -2.01 0.60 9.41
CA ILE A 92 -2.67 -0.27 8.43
C ILE A 92 -3.54 0.57 7.51
N LYS A 93 -4.33 1.50 8.08
CA LYS A 93 -5.27 2.33 7.34
C LYS A 93 -4.89 3.80 7.41
N LEU A 94 -4.98 4.48 6.26
CA LEU A 94 -4.73 5.91 6.21
C LEU A 94 -5.73 6.69 7.08
N GLN A 95 -5.25 7.76 7.75
CA GLN A 95 -6.06 8.63 8.60
C GLN A 95 -5.78 10.11 8.27
N PRO A 96 -6.75 10.82 7.71
CA PRO A 96 -6.62 12.26 7.53
C PRO A 96 -6.95 13.02 8.82
N VAL A 97 -6.24 14.10 9.07
CA VAL A 97 -6.52 15.02 10.17
C VAL A 97 -6.27 16.46 9.77
N ARG A 98 -7.17 17.35 10.14
CA ARG A 98 -7.05 18.78 9.96
C ARG A 98 -6.54 19.42 11.25
N MET A 99 -5.47 20.20 11.13
CA MET A 99 -4.87 20.99 12.19
C MET A 99 -4.92 22.47 11.82
N GLU A 100 -5.05 23.32 12.82
CA GLU A 100 -4.97 24.77 12.67
C GLU A 100 -3.73 25.25 13.43
N TRP A 101 -2.88 26.02 12.78
CA TRP A 101 -1.65 26.51 13.40
C TRP A 101 -1.34 27.94 12.98
N GLU A 102 -0.98 28.76 13.96
CA GLU A 102 -0.54 30.14 13.73
C GLU A 102 0.98 30.18 13.53
N TYR A 103 1.41 30.69 12.38
CA TYR A 103 2.81 30.86 12.07
C TYR A 103 3.07 32.26 11.51
N GLU A 104 4.00 33.01 12.12
CA GLU A 104 4.38 34.38 11.74
C GLU A 104 3.17 35.36 11.69
N GLY A 105 2.15 35.13 12.54
CA GLY A 105 0.94 35.96 12.64
C GLY A 105 -0.14 35.64 11.61
N GLU A 106 0.03 34.60 10.79
CA GLU A 106 -0.97 34.09 9.87
C GLU A 106 -1.50 32.72 10.33
N GLN A 107 -2.82 32.49 10.12
CA GLN A 107 -3.45 31.21 10.41
C GLN A 107 -3.32 30.27 9.21
N TYR A 108 -2.81 29.06 9.46
CA TYR A 108 -2.67 28.00 8.46
C TYR A 108 -3.58 26.83 8.77
N LEU A 109 -4.14 26.26 7.70
CA LEU A 109 -4.89 25.03 7.72
C LEU A 109 -3.98 23.90 7.23
N LEU A 110 -3.61 23.00 8.12
CA LEU A 110 -2.70 21.91 7.85
C LEU A 110 -3.51 20.61 7.79
N ASN A 111 -3.61 20.00 6.61
CA ASN A 111 -4.23 18.69 6.43
C ASN A 111 -3.12 17.64 6.34
N LEU A 112 -3.00 16.83 7.37
CA LEU A 112 -2.10 15.68 7.40
C LEU A 112 -2.89 14.44 6.98
N ILE A 113 -2.31 13.62 6.10
CA ILE A 113 -2.78 12.28 5.81
C ILE A 113 -1.71 11.31 6.32
N ASP A 114 -2.02 10.59 7.40
CA ASP A 114 -1.14 9.54 7.91
C ASP A 114 -1.24 8.32 7.00
N THR A 115 -0.08 7.79 6.56
CA THR A 115 -0.01 6.74 5.52
C THR A 115 0.58 5.45 6.08
N PRO A 116 0.15 4.27 5.60
CA PRO A 116 0.86 3.04 5.89
C PRO A 116 2.33 3.10 5.48
N GLY A 117 3.20 2.36 6.19
CA GLY A 117 4.63 2.31 5.86
C GLY A 117 5.05 1.02 5.14
N HIS A 118 4.21 -0.02 5.10
CA HIS A 118 4.55 -1.34 4.59
C HIS A 118 4.30 -1.48 3.08
N VAL A 119 5.14 -2.28 2.40
CA VAL A 119 5.06 -2.50 0.94
C VAL A 119 3.71 -3.07 0.49
N ASP A 120 3.09 -3.94 1.27
CA ASP A 120 1.77 -4.53 0.95
C ASP A 120 0.68 -3.46 0.82
N PHE A 121 0.86 -2.30 1.46
CA PHE A 121 -0.06 -1.16 1.42
C PHE A 121 0.40 -0.04 0.48
N SER A 122 1.34 -0.31 -0.44
CA SER A 122 1.84 0.68 -1.41
C SER A 122 0.73 1.36 -2.20
N TYR A 123 -0.36 0.65 -2.47
CA TYR A 123 -1.53 1.21 -3.12
C TYR A 123 -2.23 2.29 -2.26
N GLU A 124 -2.34 2.09 -0.94
CA GLU A 124 -2.88 3.10 -0.03
C GLU A 124 -1.96 4.30 0.11
N VAL A 125 -0.65 4.07 0.12
CA VAL A 125 0.36 5.14 0.08
C VAL A 125 0.18 5.98 -1.18
N SER A 126 0.11 5.37 -2.36
CA SER A 126 -0.06 6.08 -3.64
C SER A 126 -1.32 6.96 -3.68
N ARG A 127 -2.42 6.51 -3.07
CA ARG A 127 -3.66 7.30 -2.97
C ARG A 127 -3.51 8.53 -2.07
N SER A 128 -2.86 8.34 -0.93
CA SER A 128 -2.58 9.43 0.02
C SER A 128 -1.68 10.48 -0.62
N LEU A 129 -0.66 10.05 -1.36
CA LEU A 129 0.24 10.93 -2.11
C LEU A 129 -0.53 11.75 -3.15
N ALA A 130 -1.45 11.14 -3.90
CA ALA A 130 -2.27 11.83 -4.90
C ALA A 130 -3.19 12.91 -4.31
N ALA A 131 -3.45 12.89 -3.00
CA ALA A 131 -4.27 13.88 -2.29
C ALA A 131 -3.45 15.01 -1.65
N CYS A 132 -2.12 14.98 -1.76
CA CYS A 132 -1.18 15.91 -1.11
C CYS A 132 -0.37 16.72 -2.11
N GLU A 133 0.21 17.83 -1.63
CA GLU A 133 1.21 18.64 -2.33
C GLU A 133 2.62 18.48 -1.74
N GLY A 134 2.75 17.84 -0.57
CA GLY A 134 4.05 17.58 0.05
C GLY A 134 4.08 16.28 0.86
N ALA A 135 5.28 15.78 1.13
CA ALA A 135 5.51 14.61 1.95
C ALA A 135 6.67 14.84 2.93
N ILE A 136 6.46 14.47 4.19
CA ILE A 136 7.53 14.43 5.19
C ILE A 136 8.16 13.05 5.13
N LEU A 137 9.44 12.98 4.75
CA LEU A 137 10.20 11.74 4.72
C LEU A 137 10.91 11.54 6.06
N VAL A 138 10.45 10.58 6.86
CA VAL A 138 11.03 10.29 8.18
C VAL A 138 12.02 9.14 8.09
N VAL A 139 13.25 9.41 8.50
CA VAL A 139 14.34 8.43 8.57
C VAL A 139 14.83 8.33 10.02
N ASP A 140 15.08 7.12 10.50
CA ASP A 140 15.64 6.86 11.84
C ASP A 140 17.14 7.15 11.86
N ALA A 141 17.60 8.03 12.76
CA ALA A 141 19.00 8.41 12.92
C ALA A 141 19.92 7.24 13.34
N THR A 142 19.36 6.16 13.85
CA THR A 142 20.13 4.95 14.20
C THR A 142 20.23 3.97 13.05
N GLN A 143 19.14 3.80 12.29
CA GLN A 143 19.05 2.80 11.22
C GLN A 143 19.47 3.37 9.85
N GLY A 144 19.06 4.61 9.53
CA GLY A 144 19.29 5.27 8.23
C GLY A 144 18.28 4.84 7.16
N ILE A 145 18.67 4.91 5.89
CA ILE A 145 17.79 4.59 4.75
C ILE A 145 17.51 3.09 4.68
N GLU A 146 16.25 2.74 4.49
CA GLU A 146 15.74 1.40 4.27
C GLU A 146 15.03 1.30 2.90
N ALA A 147 14.77 0.08 2.39
CA ALA A 147 14.19 -0.11 1.05
C ALA A 147 12.83 0.60 0.88
N GLN A 148 11.96 0.51 1.89
CA GLN A 148 10.67 1.20 1.87
C GLN A 148 10.82 2.73 1.92
N THR A 149 11.90 3.26 2.50
CA THR A 149 12.21 4.70 2.48
C THR A 149 12.42 5.18 1.05
N LEU A 150 13.21 4.43 0.27
CA LEU A 150 13.46 4.75 -1.15
C LEU A 150 12.20 4.60 -1.99
N ALA A 151 11.51 3.47 -1.87
CA ALA A 151 10.30 3.19 -2.64
C ALA A 151 9.21 4.27 -2.40
N ASN A 152 8.95 4.63 -1.15
CA ASN A 152 7.97 5.66 -0.81
C ASN A 152 8.42 7.06 -1.28
N CYS A 153 9.72 7.37 -1.22
CA CYS A 153 10.26 8.62 -1.73
C CYS A 153 10.09 8.72 -3.26
N TYR A 154 10.41 7.66 -4.01
CA TYR A 154 10.21 7.64 -5.46
C TYR A 154 8.74 7.78 -5.84
N MET A 155 7.82 7.08 -5.15
CA MET A 155 6.38 7.28 -5.38
C MET A 155 5.94 8.72 -5.11
N ALA A 156 6.48 9.39 -4.08
CA ALA A 156 6.17 10.79 -3.81
C ALA A 156 6.69 11.72 -4.92
N LEU A 157 7.88 11.45 -5.46
CA LEU A 157 8.45 12.19 -6.59
C LEU A 157 7.67 11.96 -7.89
N GLU A 158 7.14 10.75 -8.14
CA GLU A 158 6.25 10.48 -9.28
C GLU A 158 4.94 11.27 -9.23
N HIS A 159 4.50 11.65 -8.03
CA HIS A 159 3.35 12.53 -7.80
C HIS A 159 3.72 14.02 -7.73
N ASP A 160 4.95 14.41 -8.07
CA ASP A 160 5.46 15.78 -8.02
C ASP A 160 5.35 16.42 -6.63
N LEU A 161 5.46 15.64 -5.54
CA LEU A 161 5.38 16.16 -4.18
C LEU A 161 6.69 16.82 -3.74
N GLU A 162 6.58 17.90 -2.97
CA GLU A 162 7.68 18.50 -2.26
C GLU A 162 8.09 17.62 -1.07
N ILE A 163 9.37 17.21 -1.01
CA ILE A 163 9.86 16.29 0.03
C ILE A 163 10.54 17.08 1.15
N ILE A 164 10.09 16.89 2.39
CA ILE A 164 10.70 17.45 3.59
C ILE A 164 11.42 16.32 4.34
N PRO A 165 12.76 16.25 4.29
CA PRO A 165 13.51 15.19 4.95
C PRO A 165 13.65 15.46 6.45
N VAL A 166 13.33 14.46 7.25
CA VAL A 166 13.39 14.50 8.72
C VAL A 166 14.17 13.31 9.23
N LEU A 167 15.17 13.58 10.05
CA LEU A 167 15.99 12.57 10.72
C LEU A 167 15.55 12.44 12.18
N ASN A 168 14.79 11.38 12.47
CA ASN A 168 14.16 11.17 13.77
C ASN A 168 15.00 10.32 14.73
N LYS A 169 14.60 10.30 16.01
CA LYS A 169 15.22 9.54 17.11
C LYS A 169 16.64 10.01 17.46
N ILE A 170 16.91 11.30 17.32
CA ILE A 170 18.22 11.89 17.70
C ILE A 170 18.50 11.83 19.20
N ASP A 171 17.51 11.50 20.02
CA ASP A 171 17.62 11.27 21.47
C ASP A 171 18.31 9.95 21.82
N LEU A 172 18.41 9.02 20.88
CA LEU A 172 19.00 7.71 21.14
C LEU A 172 20.54 7.78 21.11
N PRO A 173 21.25 7.07 22.03
CA PRO A 173 22.72 7.07 22.08
C PRO A 173 23.40 6.54 20.81
N ALA A 174 22.69 5.72 20.04
CA ALA A 174 23.18 5.16 18.77
C ALA A 174 22.91 6.06 17.55
N ALA A 175 22.29 7.24 17.75
CA ALA A 175 21.99 8.15 16.65
C ALA A 175 23.27 8.77 16.09
N ASP A 176 23.43 8.73 14.77
CA ASP A 176 24.55 9.32 14.03
C ASP A 176 24.00 10.29 12.96
N VAL A 177 23.70 11.51 13.41
CA VAL A 177 23.00 12.51 12.60
C VAL A 177 23.81 12.90 11.35
N GLU A 178 25.11 13.15 11.51
CA GLU A 178 25.95 13.62 10.40
C GLU A 178 26.09 12.54 9.32
N ARG A 179 26.39 11.33 9.74
CA ARG A 179 26.53 10.18 8.82
C ARG A 179 25.23 9.87 8.10
N ARG A 180 24.08 9.88 8.82
CA ARG A 180 22.79 9.57 8.22
C ARG A 180 22.29 10.67 7.29
N ALA A 181 22.60 11.93 7.61
CA ALA A 181 22.32 13.03 6.70
C ALA A 181 23.11 12.90 5.39
N GLN A 182 24.39 12.51 5.45
CA GLN A 182 25.17 12.24 4.25
C GLN A 182 24.63 11.03 3.45
N GLU A 183 24.18 9.97 4.13
CA GLU A 183 23.56 8.80 3.49
C GLU A 183 22.29 9.19 2.71
N ILE A 184 21.48 10.11 3.25
CA ILE A 184 20.29 10.65 2.57
C ILE A 184 20.68 11.50 1.36
N GLU A 185 21.69 12.35 1.50
CA GLU A 185 22.22 13.15 0.39
C GLU A 185 22.74 12.27 -0.76
N ASP A 186 23.54 11.26 -0.43
CA ASP A 186 24.13 10.34 -1.41
C ASP A 186 23.07 9.52 -2.16
N ALA A 187 22.01 9.08 -1.45
CA ALA A 187 20.99 8.20 -2.00
C ALA A 187 19.85 8.94 -2.73
N LEU A 188 19.43 10.09 -2.22
CA LEU A 188 18.25 10.82 -2.70
C LEU A 188 18.60 12.17 -3.35
N GLY A 189 19.87 12.62 -3.23
CA GLY A 189 20.30 13.91 -3.75
C GLY A 189 19.76 15.11 -2.97
N ILE A 190 19.19 14.89 -1.77
CA ILE A 190 18.69 15.96 -0.91
C ILE A 190 19.86 16.47 -0.04
N PRO A 191 20.20 17.77 -0.09
CA PRO A 191 21.36 18.30 0.66
C PRO A 191 21.25 18.04 2.17
N ALA A 192 22.33 17.57 2.80
CA ALA A 192 22.36 17.31 4.25
C ALA A 192 21.96 18.53 5.10
N SER A 193 22.18 19.75 4.59
CA SER A 193 21.79 21.01 5.24
C SER A 193 20.27 21.24 5.30
N GLU A 194 19.49 20.56 4.48
CA GLU A 194 18.02 20.67 4.43
C GLU A 194 17.34 19.66 5.35
N ILE A 195 18.09 18.69 5.85
CA ILE A 195 17.56 17.62 6.71
C ILE A 195 17.33 18.17 8.12
N ILE A 196 16.13 17.95 8.65
CA ILE A 196 15.74 18.44 9.97
C ILE A 196 15.93 17.33 11.01
N PRO A 197 16.91 17.45 11.94
CA PRO A 197 17.06 16.49 13.02
C PRO A 197 15.99 16.71 14.10
N VAL A 198 15.24 15.65 14.44
CA VAL A 198 14.15 15.70 15.42
C VAL A 198 14.21 14.55 16.42
N SER A 199 13.61 14.75 17.58
CA SER A 199 13.14 13.67 18.43
C SER A 199 11.64 13.80 18.58
N ALA A 200 10.89 12.96 17.88
CA ALA A 200 9.44 12.91 18.03
C ALA A 200 9.05 12.52 19.47
N LYS A 201 9.82 11.64 20.12
CA LYS A 201 9.59 11.24 21.50
C LYS A 201 9.70 12.39 22.49
N GLU A 202 10.75 13.19 22.40
CA GLU A 202 11.02 14.31 23.30
C GLU A 202 10.37 15.63 22.83
N GLY A 203 9.84 15.69 21.61
CA GLY A 203 9.27 16.88 21.00
C GLY A 203 10.31 17.87 20.45
N THR A 204 11.58 17.46 20.36
CA THR A 204 12.68 18.33 19.91
C THR A 204 12.55 18.64 18.42
N ASN A 205 12.58 19.92 18.05
CA ASN A 205 12.52 20.47 16.68
C ASN A 205 11.24 20.12 15.89
N VAL A 206 10.18 19.60 16.51
CA VAL A 206 8.91 19.26 15.82
C VAL A 206 8.26 20.50 15.20
N GLU A 207 8.27 21.65 15.90
CA GLU A 207 7.75 22.93 15.38
C GLU A 207 8.51 23.39 14.11
N LYS A 208 9.82 23.08 14.02
CA LYS A 208 10.61 23.43 12.83
C LYS A 208 10.14 22.64 11.60
N VAL A 209 9.70 21.40 11.78
CA VAL A 209 9.15 20.59 10.68
C VAL A 209 7.87 21.23 10.17
N LEU A 210 6.94 21.60 11.07
CA LEU A 210 5.69 22.29 10.67
C LEU A 210 5.97 23.64 9.98
N ALA A 211 6.94 24.40 10.49
CA ALA A 211 7.37 25.64 9.84
C ALA A 211 7.92 25.40 8.42
N GLN A 212 8.65 24.30 8.23
CA GLN A 212 9.17 23.93 6.91
C GLN A 212 8.04 23.48 5.97
N VAL A 213 7.06 22.74 6.47
CA VAL A 213 5.84 22.39 5.72
C VAL A 213 5.16 23.65 5.18
N ILE A 214 4.99 24.68 6.02
CA ILE A 214 4.38 25.93 5.60
C ILE A 214 5.21 26.66 4.52
N LYS A 215 6.53 26.60 4.62
CA LYS A 215 7.44 27.32 3.71
C LYS A 215 7.63 26.64 2.36
N GLN A 216 7.75 25.31 2.35
CA GLN A 216 8.12 24.55 1.16
C GLN A 216 6.92 23.93 0.45
N VAL A 217 5.96 23.35 1.20
CA VAL A 217 4.80 22.72 0.56
C VAL A 217 3.96 23.78 -0.14
N PRO A 218 3.70 23.66 -1.45
CA PRO A 218 2.92 24.66 -2.15
C PRO A 218 1.46 24.66 -1.66
N SER A 219 0.81 25.81 -1.73
CA SER A 219 -0.63 25.89 -1.53
C SER A 219 -1.36 25.22 -2.68
N PRO A 220 -2.42 24.46 -2.40
CA PRO A 220 -3.25 23.90 -3.46
C PRO A 220 -3.85 25.00 -4.34
N ALA A 221 -3.98 24.72 -5.62
CA ALA A 221 -4.74 25.59 -6.52
C ALA A 221 -6.20 25.63 -6.07
N GLN A 222 -6.77 26.81 -5.95
CA GLN A 222 -8.16 27.01 -5.53
C GLN A 222 -8.96 27.62 -6.67
N VAL A 223 -9.65 26.77 -7.42
CA VAL A 223 -10.60 27.15 -8.46
C VAL A 223 -12.00 27.01 -7.89
N LEU A 224 -12.64 28.12 -7.52
CA LEU A 224 -13.96 28.12 -6.87
C LEU A 224 -15.12 28.16 -7.88
N ASP A 225 -14.88 28.73 -9.05
CA ASP A 225 -15.88 28.91 -10.09
C ASP A 225 -15.77 27.80 -11.16
N GLY A 226 -16.89 27.24 -11.57
CA GLY A 226 -16.98 26.23 -12.63
C GLY A 226 -17.40 24.86 -12.12
N GLU A 227 -16.85 23.82 -12.75
CA GLU A 227 -17.11 22.43 -12.36
C GLU A 227 -16.57 22.14 -10.96
N THR A 228 -17.29 21.31 -10.23
CA THR A 228 -16.77 20.78 -8.97
C THR A 228 -16.19 19.41 -9.20
N LYS A 229 -14.91 19.22 -8.84
CA LYS A 229 -14.18 17.95 -8.95
C LYS A 229 -13.48 17.62 -7.65
N GLY A 230 -13.72 16.41 -7.16
CA GLY A 230 -13.05 15.86 -5.99
C GLY A 230 -12.48 14.48 -6.28
N LEU A 231 -11.26 14.22 -5.79
CA LEU A 231 -10.63 12.90 -5.82
C LEU A 231 -11.06 12.11 -4.58
N ILE A 232 -11.65 10.95 -4.76
CA ILE A 232 -11.90 10.00 -3.67
C ILE A 232 -10.60 9.24 -3.40
N PHE A 233 -9.96 9.51 -2.26
CA PHE A 233 -8.71 8.83 -1.90
C PHE A 233 -8.90 7.69 -0.88
N ASP A 234 -10.06 7.64 -0.17
CA ASP A 234 -10.49 6.49 0.62
C ASP A 234 -12.00 6.42 0.73
N SER A 235 -12.53 5.25 1.11
CA SER A 235 -13.94 5.02 1.36
C SER A 235 -14.12 4.04 2.51
N VAL A 236 -15.00 4.38 3.45
CA VAL A 236 -15.29 3.54 4.61
C VAL A 236 -16.80 3.35 4.76
N TYR A 237 -17.18 2.22 5.32
CA TYR A 237 -18.57 1.98 5.67
C TYR A 237 -18.79 2.25 7.17
N ASP A 238 -19.67 3.21 7.46
CA ASP A 238 -20.12 3.53 8.80
C ASP A 238 -21.52 2.95 9.02
N LEU A 239 -21.73 2.23 10.13
CA LEU A 239 -23.01 1.57 10.42
C LEU A 239 -24.22 2.53 10.48
N TYR A 240 -23.98 3.81 10.79
CA TYR A 240 -25.03 4.83 10.93
C TYR A 240 -25.14 5.75 9.72
N LYS A 241 -24.04 6.00 9.03
CA LYS A 241 -23.95 6.95 7.91
C LYS A 241 -23.97 6.28 6.53
N GLY A 242 -23.75 4.96 6.47
CA GLY A 242 -23.51 4.25 5.23
C GLY A 242 -22.09 4.51 4.70
N VAL A 243 -21.93 4.54 3.39
CA VAL A 243 -20.62 4.81 2.76
C VAL A 243 -20.22 6.28 2.95
N VAL A 244 -19.08 6.46 3.60
CA VAL A 244 -18.41 7.75 3.79
C VAL A 244 -17.16 7.77 2.91
N THR A 245 -17.11 8.69 1.96
CA THR A 245 -15.93 8.85 1.09
C THR A 245 -15.03 9.97 1.61
N TYR A 246 -13.72 9.72 1.59
CA TYR A 246 -12.71 10.73 1.91
C TYR A 246 -12.29 11.41 0.61
N VAL A 247 -12.44 12.71 0.56
CA VAL A 247 -12.34 13.48 -0.67
C VAL A 247 -11.34 14.61 -0.53
N ARG A 248 -10.46 14.71 -1.52
CA ARG A 248 -9.66 15.89 -1.78
C ARG A 248 -10.38 16.72 -2.84
N LEU A 249 -10.90 17.88 -2.46
CA LEU A 249 -11.60 18.74 -3.41
C LEU A 249 -10.58 19.55 -4.22
N MET A 250 -10.54 19.29 -5.53
CA MET A 250 -9.59 19.95 -6.44
C MET A 250 -10.16 21.25 -6.98
N GLU A 251 -11.45 21.28 -7.34
CA GLU A 251 -12.13 22.42 -7.94
C GLU A 251 -13.55 22.56 -7.37
N GLY A 252 -14.05 23.78 -7.27
CA GLY A 252 -15.43 24.11 -6.89
C GLY A 252 -15.74 23.99 -5.40
N THR A 253 -17.00 23.74 -5.11
CA THR A 253 -17.52 23.61 -3.74
C THR A 253 -18.53 22.48 -3.63
N LEU A 254 -18.49 21.76 -2.50
CA LEU A 254 -19.44 20.72 -2.14
C LEU A 254 -20.20 21.10 -0.86
N GLN A 255 -21.50 20.87 -0.87
CA GLN A 255 -22.36 21.08 0.29
C GLN A 255 -23.45 20.00 0.38
N ARG A 256 -24.10 19.92 1.51
CA ARG A 256 -25.24 19.04 1.70
C ARG A 256 -26.34 19.32 0.68
N GLY A 257 -26.94 18.27 0.10
CA GLY A 257 -28.01 18.34 -0.89
C GLY A 257 -27.51 18.48 -2.34
N ASP A 258 -26.20 18.60 -2.55
CA ASP A 258 -25.64 18.60 -3.90
C ASP A 258 -25.83 17.23 -4.55
N LYS A 259 -26.22 17.24 -5.82
CA LYS A 259 -26.26 16.03 -6.67
C LYS A 259 -24.96 15.91 -7.42
N VAL A 260 -24.29 14.81 -7.23
CA VAL A 260 -22.97 14.53 -7.81
C VAL A 260 -22.99 13.21 -8.55
N LYS A 261 -22.05 13.05 -9.45
CA LYS A 261 -21.82 11.82 -10.21
C LYS A 261 -20.38 11.35 -10.05
N LEU A 262 -20.20 10.07 -9.84
CA LEU A 262 -18.91 9.40 -9.88
C LEU A 262 -18.60 9.05 -11.34
N LEU A 263 -17.46 9.50 -11.86
CA LEU A 263 -17.20 9.43 -13.30
C LEU A 263 -16.83 8.04 -13.80
N HIS A 264 -16.17 7.20 -12.97
CA HIS A 264 -15.78 5.84 -13.34
C HIS A 264 -16.87 4.82 -13.05
N THR A 265 -17.43 4.82 -11.84
CA THR A 265 -18.51 3.90 -11.46
C THR A 265 -19.86 4.31 -12.06
N LYS A 266 -19.99 5.56 -12.54
CA LYS A 266 -21.20 6.17 -13.11
C LYS A 266 -22.36 6.29 -12.11
N THR A 267 -22.08 6.12 -10.83
CA THR A 267 -23.05 6.20 -9.74
C THR A 267 -23.47 7.67 -9.54
N GLU A 268 -24.76 7.92 -9.48
CA GLU A 268 -25.32 9.23 -9.13
C GLU A 268 -25.81 9.20 -7.69
N LEU A 269 -25.47 10.22 -6.91
CA LEU A 269 -25.81 10.31 -5.50
C LEU A 269 -26.10 11.74 -5.06
N GLU A 270 -26.81 11.89 -3.95
CA GLU A 270 -27.02 13.15 -3.26
C GLU A 270 -26.19 13.19 -1.99
N ILE A 271 -25.48 14.29 -1.77
CA ILE A 271 -24.64 14.47 -0.58
C ILE A 271 -25.52 14.69 0.66
N LEU A 272 -25.41 13.78 1.63
CA LEU A 272 -26.15 13.85 2.89
C LEU A 272 -25.48 14.73 3.93
N GLU A 273 -24.14 14.71 3.98
CA GLU A 273 -23.31 15.46 4.92
C GLU A 273 -21.92 15.69 4.31
N VAL A 274 -21.31 16.82 4.59
CA VAL A 274 -19.90 17.11 4.33
C VAL A 274 -19.22 17.55 5.63
N GLY A 275 -17.91 17.37 5.71
CA GLY A 275 -17.13 17.78 6.87
C GLY A 275 -15.65 17.44 6.74
N TYR A 276 -14.92 17.58 7.85
CA TYR A 276 -13.49 17.35 7.94
C TYR A 276 -13.15 16.52 9.18
N PHE A 277 -11.89 16.14 9.34
CA PHE A 277 -11.41 15.27 10.42
C PHE A 277 -10.63 16.07 11.47
N LYS A 278 -10.97 15.89 12.76
CA LYS A 278 -10.27 16.54 13.88
C LYS A 278 -10.27 15.65 15.14
N PRO A 279 -9.53 14.60 15.24
CA PRO A 279 -9.43 13.35 14.48
C PRO A 279 -10.77 12.67 14.18
N LYS A 280 -11.84 13.05 14.93
CA LYS A 280 -13.22 12.59 14.67
C LYS A 280 -13.87 13.43 13.57
N TYR A 281 -14.95 12.90 13.01
CA TYR A 281 -15.77 13.62 12.04
C TYR A 281 -16.34 14.92 12.63
N VAL A 282 -16.07 16.04 11.98
CA VAL A 282 -16.63 17.36 12.28
C VAL A 282 -17.42 17.83 11.08
N LYS A 283 -18.72 18.11 11.28
CA LYS A 283 -19.59 18.63 10.21
C LYS A 283 -19.15 20.02 9.78
N ALA A 284 -19.26 20.26 8.47
CA ALA A 284 -19.10 21.58 7.89
C ALA A 284 -20.31 21.93 7.03
N ASP A 285 -20.51 23.21 6.78
CA ASP A 285 -21.57 23.68 5.89
C ASP A 285 -21.20 23.36 4.43
N LYS A 286 -19.93 23.50 4.09
CA LYS A 286 -19.36 23.24 2.76
C LYS A 286 -17.91 22.81 2.84
N LEU A 287 -17.43 22.16 1.78
CA LEU A 287 -16.01 21.95 1.46
C LEU A 287 -15.65 22.80 0.25
N GLU A 288 -14.49 23.43 0.25
CA GLU A 288 -14.00 24.28 -0.82
C GLU A 288 -12.78 23.65 -1.51
N ALA A 289 -12.53 24.08 -2.75
CA ALA A 289 -11.36 23.65 -3.50
C ALA A 289 -10.08 23.85 -2.66
N GLY A 290 -9.21 22.85 -2.66
CA GLY A 290 -8.01 22.81 -1.84
C GLY A 290 -8.17 22.06 -0.53
N GLU A 291 -9.37 21.80 -0.04
CA GLU A 291 -9.60 21.14 1.25
C GLU A 291 -9.64 19.61 1.15
N VAL A 292 -9.21 18.96 2.23
CA VAL A 292 -9.40 17.53 2.50
C VAL A 292 -10.56 17.38 3.48
N GLY A 293 -11.50 16.49 3.15
CA GLY A 293 -12.65 16.27 3.99
C GLY A 293 -13.36 14.94 3.68
N TYR A 294 -14.55 14.78 4.23
CA TYR A 294 -15.40 13.63 3.98
C TYR A 294 -16.77 14.02 3.42
N VAL A 295 -17.36 13.08 2.70
CA VAL A 295 -18.70 13.16 2.13
C VAL A 295 -19.48 11.92 2.52
N VAL A 296 -20.65 12.09 3.15
CA VAL A 296 -21.61 11.01 3.42
C VAL A 296 -22.50 10.85 2.20
N THR A 297 -22.41 9.69 1.56
CA THR A 297 -23.05 9.44 0.26
C THR A 297 -24.40 8.78 0.35
N GLY A 298 -24.72 8.12 1.49
CA GLY A 298 -25.92 7.31 1.65
C GLY A 298 -25.94 6.01 0.85
N LEU A 299 -24.86 5.69 0.14
CA LEU A 299 -24.68 4.41 -0.52
C LEU A 299 -24.55 3.29 0.51
N LYS A 300 -24.86 2.07 0.10
CA LYS A 300 -24.81 0.89 0.98
C LYS A 300 -23.60 -0.01 0.71
N ASP A 301 -22.97 0.15 -0.43
CA ASP A 301 -21.83 -0.64 -0.87
C ASP A 301 -20.68 0.29 -1.25
N VAL A 302 -19.50 0.07 -0.65
CA VAL A 302 -18.28 0.82 -0.96
C VAL A 302 -17.85 0.61 -2.42
N ALA A 303 -18.19 -0.52 -3.02
CA ALA A 303 -17.90 -0.78 -4.43
C ALA A 303 -18.59 0.21 -5.40
N GLU A 304 -19.64 0.91 -4.94
CA GLU A 304 -20.30 1.96 -5.73
C GLU A 304 -19.55 3.30 -5.68
N ALA A 305 -18.70 3.52 -4.65
CA ALA A 305 -17.88 4.72 -4.46
C ALA A 305 -16.40 4.33 -4.34
N ARG A 306 -15.84 3.84 -5.43
CA ARG A 306 -14.47 3.31 -5.44
C ARG A 306 -13.42 4.38 -5.24
N VAL A 307 -12.38 4.00 -4.57
CA VAL A 307 -11.19 4.83 -4.38
C VAL A 307 -10.51 5.10 -5.72
N GLY A 308 -10.03 6.34 -5.89
CA GLY A 308 -9.50 6.84 -7.15
C GLY A 308 -10.56 7.38 -8.12
N ASP A 309 -11.87 7.21 -7.81
CA ASP A 309 -12.94 7.79 -8.63
C ASP A 309 -13.00 9.31 -8.46
N THR A 310 -13.54 9.97 -9.46
CA THR A 310 -13.74 11.41 -9.48
C THR A 310 -15.20 11.73 -9.13
N LEU A 311 -15.40 12.39 -8.01
CA LEU A 311 -16.67 13.00 -7.64
C LEU A 311 -16.83 14.29 -8.46
N TRP A 312 -17.89 14.36 -9.25
CA TRP A 312 -18.14 15.46 -10.17
C TRP A 312 -19.54 16.05 -9.98
N LYS A 313 -19.62 17.39 -9.99
CA LYS A 313 -20.88 18.12 -9.97
C LYS A 313 -20.87 19.09 -11.15
N SER A 314 -21.92 19.04 -11.95
CA SER A 314 -22.09 19.94 -13.09
C SER A 314 -22.31 21.39 -12.64
N ASP A 315 -21.70 22.32 -13.34
CA ASP A 315 -22.02 23.74 -13.29
C ASP A 315 -23.20 24.12 -14.21
N GLY A 316 -23.78 23.13 -14.90
CA GLY A 316 -24.84 23.30 -15.88
C GLY A 316 -24.35 23.58 -17.31
N VAL A 317 -23.04 23.76 -17.52
CA VAL A 317 -22.41 24.02 -18.83
C VAL A 317 -21.88 22.74 -19.47
N ILE A 318 -21.23 21.88 -18.67
CA ILE A 318 -20.59 20.65 -19.13
C ILE A 318 -21.46 19.45 -18.76
N THR A 319 -21.55 18.48 -19.65
CA THR A 319 -22.23 17.20 -19.38
C THR A 319 -21.25 16.16 -18.83
N ALA A 320 -21.75 15.20 -18.07
CA ALA A 320 -20.92 14.13 -17.47
C ALA A 320 -20.12 13.32 -18.52
N THR A 321 -20.56 13.27 -19.76
CA THR A 321 -19.84 12.63 -20.87
C THR A 321 -18.65 13.45 -21.39
N GLN A 322 -18.61 14.73 -21.07
CA GLN A 322 -17.54 15.67 -21.45
C GLN A 322 -16.59 15.95 -20.28
N ALA A 323 -17.00 15.61 -19.04
CA ALA A 323 -16.17 15.79 -17.85
C ALA A 323 -14.96 14.86 -17.91
N THR A 324 -13.78 15.41 -17.62
CA THR A 324 -12.53 14.65 -17.59
C THR A 324 -12.28 14.14 -16.18
N PRO A 325 -12.15 12.80 -15.98
CA PRO A 325 -11.78 12.23 -14.69
C PRO A 325 -10.40 12.71 -14.23
N LEU A 326 -10.23 12.83 -12.92
CA LEU A 326 -8.91 13.07 -12.31
C LEU A 326 -8.03 11.82 -12.48
N PRO A 327 -6.70 11.99 -12.60
CA PRO A 327 -5.78 10.87 -12.63
C PRO A 327 -5.78 10.12 -11.28
N GLY A 328 -5.40 8.84 -11.29
CA GLY A 328 -5.21 8.05 -10.07
C GLY A 328 -6.19 6.88 -9.90
N TYR A 329 -7.19 6.72 -10.78
CA TYR A 329 -8.04 5.53 -10.73
C TYR A 329 -7.27 4.30 -11.22
N LYS A 330 -6.98 3.38 -10.29
CA LYS A 330 -6.42 2.06 -10.61
C LYS A 330 -7.29 1.00 -9.92
N LYS A 331 -7.64 -0.05 -10.63
CA LYS A 331 -8.29 -1.20 -10.01
C LYS A 331 -7.22 -2.00 -9.27
N VAL A 332 -7.42 -2.19 -7.99
CA VAL A 332 -6.56 -3.07 -7.19
C VAL A 332 -6.79 -4.50 -7.62
N VAL A 333 -5.71 -5.22 -7.86
CA VAL A 333 -5.75 -6.65 -8.18
C VAL A 333 -4.95 -7.38 -7.11
N PRO A 334 -5.54 -8.36 -6.43
CA PRO A 334 -4.80 -9.17 -5.46
C PRO A 334 -3.75 -10.02 -6.17
N PHE A 335 -2.62 -10.25 -5.49
CA PHE A 335 -1.52 -11.05 -5.98
C PHE A 335 -1.30 -12.33 -5.17
N VAL A 336 -1.77 -12.35 -3.93
CA VAL A 336 -1.65 -13.47 -2.98
C VAL A 336 -3.04 -14.02 -2.71
N PHE A 337 -3.19 -15.34 -2.79
CA PHE A 337 -4.45 -16.02 -2.57
C PHE A 337 -4.29 -17.08 -1.48
N ALA A 338 -5.27 -17.16 -0.59
CA ALA A 338 -5.38 -18.23 0.39
C ALA A 338 -6.86 -18.55 0.60
N SER A 339 -7.14 -19.82 0.93
CA SER A 339 -8.50 -20.23 1.26
C SER A 339 -8.68 -20.25 2.76
N ILE A 340 -9.79 -19.70 3.23
CA ILE A 340 -10.16 -19.61 4.64
C ILE A 340 -11.35 -20.51 4.90
N PHE A 341 -11.21 -21.41 5.86
CA PHE A 341 -12.25 -22.33 6.32
C PHE A 341 -12.44 -22.16 7.83
N CYS A 342 -13.63 -22.44 8.32
CA CYS A 342 -13.86 -22.55 9.77
C CYS A 342 -13.46 -23.93 10.26
N VAL A 343 -12.94 -24.02 11.49
CA VAL A 343 -12.68 -25.30 12.16
C VAL A 343 -14.00 -26.05 12.35
N GLU A 344 -15.07 -25.33 12.74
CA GLU A 344 -16.41 -25.86 12.82
C GLU A 344 -17.22 -25.46 11.58
N GLY A 345 -17.73 -26.45 10.84
CA GLY A 345 -18.45 -26.19 9.56
C GLY A 345 -19.73 -25.38 9.73
N ASP A 346 -20.32 -25.36 10.92
CA ASP A 346 -21.52 -24.59 11.22
C ASP A 346 -21.27 -23.07 11.28
N ASP A 347 -20.02 -22.64 11.41
CA ASP A 347 -19.63 -21.22 11.43
C ASP A 347 -19.46 -20.59 10.04
N TYR A 348 -19.63 -21.37 8.96
CA TYR A 348 -19.55 -20.85 7.59
C TYR A 348 -20.43 -19.60 7.32
N PRO A 349 -21.69 -19.52 7.78
CA PRO A 349 -22.51 -18.31 7.62
C PRO A 349 -21.90 -17.08 8.36
N LEU A 350 -21.31 -17.29 9.53
CA LEU A 350 -20.64 -16.23 10.32
C LEU A 350 -19.40 -15.73 9.59
N LEU A 351 -18.59 -16.63 9.02
CA LEU A 351 -17.43 -16.28 8.22
C LEU A 351 -17.83 -15.45 6.99
N ARG A 352 -18.91 -15.82 6.32
CA ARG A 352 -19.45 -15.06 5.19
C ARG A 352 -19.81 -13.63 5.61
N ASP A 353 -20.61 -13.50 6.68
CA ASP A 353 -21.05 -12.20 7.18
C ASP A 353 -19.86 -11.34 7.64
N ALA A 354 -18.81 -11.96 8.20
CA ALA A 354 -17.59 -11.28 8.61
C ALA A 354 -16.79 -10.77 7.39
N LEU A 355 -16.60 -11.62 6.37
CA LEU A 355 -15.92 -11.22 5.13
C LEU A 355 -16.70 -10.13 4.38
N ASP A 356 -18.02 -10.22 4.30
CA ASP A 356 -18.88 -9.18 3.73
C ASP A 356 -18.66 -7.84 4.45
N LYS A 357 -18.60 -7.82 5.79
CA LYS A 357 -18.35 -6.61 6.58
C LYS A 357 -16.92 -6.08 6.44
N LEU A 358 -15.92 -6.96 6.38
CA LEU A 358 -14.53 -6.55 6.18
C LEU A 358 -14.34 -5.91 4.80
N SER A 359 -14.92 -6.48 3.76
CA SER A 359 -14.82 -5.96 2.39
C SER A 359 -15.48 -4.60 2.20
N LEU A 360 -16.45 -4.24 3.06
CA LEU A 360 -17.01 -2.88 3.09
C LEU A 360 -15.99 -1.81 3.49
N ASN A 361 -14.95 -2.19 4.22
CA ASN A 361 -13.90 -1.27 4.70
C ASN A 361 -12.55 -1.51 4.04
N ASP A 362 -12.43 -2.56 3.25
CA ASP A 362 -11.22 -2.96 2.55
C ASP A 362 -11.54 -3.31 1.09
N SER A 363 -11.40 -2.35 0.22
CA SER A 363 -11.67 -2.51 -1.22
C SER A 363 -10.68 -3.41 -1.95
N SER A 364 -9.58 -3.80 -1.29
CA SER A 364 -8.56 -4.69 -1.84
C SER A 364 -8.82 -6.17 -1.55
N LEU A 365 -9.62 -6.47 -0.52
CA LEU A 365 -10.04 -7.82 -0.20
C LEU A 365 -11.06 -8.32 -1.23
N SER A 366 -10.74 -9.42 -1.89
CA SER A 366 -11.68 -10.16 -2.73
C SER A 366 -11.91 -11.54 -2.14
N PHE A 367 -13.12 -12.08 -2.25
CA PHE A 367 -13.40 -13.44 -1.79
C PHE A 367 -14.51 -14.10 -2.63
N GLU A 368 -14.38 -15.39 -2.82
CA GLU A 368 -15.33 -16.23 -3.55
C GLU A 368 -15.59 -17.52 -2.76
N PRO A 369 -16.82 -18.04 -2.78
CA PRO A 369 -17.13 -19.32 -2.13
C PRO A 369 -16.25 -20.45 -2.67
N GLU A 370 -15.69 -21.24 -1.78
CA GLU A 370 -14.89 -22.43 -2.11
C GLU A 370 -15.41 -23.64 -1.33
N ARG A 371 -15.23 -24.82 -1.91
CA ARG A 371 -15.57 -26.09 -1.28
C ARG A 371 -14.39 -27.05 -1.32
N SER A 372 -13.95 -27.47 -0.17
CA SER A 372 -12.97 -28.55 0.00
C SER A 372 -13.65 -29.82 0.45
N THR A 373 -13.24 -30.97 -0.10
CA THR A 373 -13.71 -32.30 0.36
C THR A 373 -13.22 -32.63 1.76
N ALA A 374 -12.10 -32.03 2.19
CA ALA A 374 -11.47 -32.27 3.49
C ALA A 374 -11.90 -31.24 4.56
N LEU A 375 -12.10 -29.98 4.17
CA LEU A 375 -12.33 -28.87 5.08
C LEU A 375 -13.78 -28.31 5.01
N GLY A 376 -14.62 -28.83 4.11
CA GLY A 376 -15.99 -28.37 3.96
C GLY A 376 -16.13 -27.11 3.12
N HIS A 377 -17.02 -26.19 3.55
CA HIS A 377 -17.26 -24.91 2.88
C HIS A 377 -16.37 -23.81 3.47
N GLY A 378 -15.85 -22.97 2.62
CA GLY A 378 -15.01 -21.83 2.97
C GLY A 378 -15.02 -20.78 1.87
N PHE A 379 -14.03 -19.90 1.90
CA PHE A 379 -13.86 -18.85 0.90
C PHE A 379 -12.41 -18.83 0.44
N ARG A 380 -12.21 -18.68 -0.87
CA ARG A 380 -10.96 -18.26 -1.45
C ARG A 380 -10.88 -16.76 -1.38
N CYS A 381 -9.84 -16.25 -0.75
CA CYS A 381 -9.62 -14.82 -0.56
C CYS A 381 -8.36 -14.37 -1.31
N GLY A 382 -8.44 -13.18 -1.90
CA GLY A 382 -7.31 -12.51 -2.54
C GLY A 382 -6.84 -11.33 -1.70
N PHE A 383 -5.52 -11.20 -1.56
CA PHE A 383 -4.82 -10.24 -0.70
C PHE A 383 -3.75 -9.49 -1.48
N LEU A 384 -3.35 -8.31 -0.99
CA LEU A 384 -2.25 -7.53 -1.56
C LEU A 384 -0.89 -8.17 -1.27
N GLY A 385 -0.73 -8.77 -0.10
CA GLY A 385 0.50 -9.43 0.35
C GLY A 385 0.24 -10.28 1.60
N LEU A 386 1.32 -10.77 2.21
CA LEU A 386 1.23 -11.62 3.41
C LEU A 386 0.76 -10.86 4.64
N LEU A 387 1.27 -9.66 4.87
CA LEU A 387 0.85 -8.85 6.02
C LEU A 387 -0.65 -8.53 5.94
N HIS A 388 -1.15 -8.27 4.73
CA HIS A 388 -2.58 -8.06 4.52
C HIS A 388 -3.39 -9.31 4.88
N LEU A 389 -2.93 -10.52 4.47
CA LEU A 389 -3.56 -11.79 4.84
C LEU A 389 -3.58 -11.97 6.36
N GLU A 390 -2.45 -11.77 7.04
CA GLU A 390 -2.35 -11.90 8.51
C GLU A 390 -3.29 -10.94 9.24
N ILE A 391 -3.39 -9.68 8.78
CA ILE A 391 -4.29 -8.69 9.37
C ILE A 391 -5.75 -9.11 9.20
N VAL A 392 -6.15 -9.57 8.02
CA VAL A 392 -7.51 -10.05 7.77
C VAL A 392 -7.81 -11.28 8.64
N GLN A 393 -6.87 -12.22 8.75
CA GLN A 393 -6.99 -13.38 9.64
C GLN A 393 -7.21 -12.95 11.09
N GLU A 394 -6.32 -12.14 11.65
CA GLU A 394 -6.43 -11.70 13.05
C GLU A 394 -7.72 -10.92 13.31
N ARG A 395 -8.18 -10.13 12.35
CA ARG A 395 -9.45 -9.43 12.46
C ARG A 395 -10.65 -10.39 12.48
N LEU A 396 -10.65 -11.43 11.62
CA LEU A 396 -11.68 -12.46 11.62
C LEU A 396 -11.70 -13.22 12.94
N GLU A 397 -10.54 -13.57 13.49
CA GLU A 397 -10.41 -14.28 14.76
C GLU A 397 -10.83 -13.40 15.96
N ARG A 398 -10.37 -12.14 16.02
CA ARG A 398 -10.58 -11.27 17.20
C ARG A 398 -11.90 -10.50 17.17
N GLU A 399 -12.30 -9.94 16.02
CA GLU A 399 -13.50 -9.11 15.92
C GLU A 399 -14.77 -9.95 15.79
N TYR A 400 -14.65 -11.17 15.23
CA TYR A 400 -15.80 -12.04 14.92
C TYR A 400 -15.78 -13.37 15.66
N ASP A 401 -14.77 -13.62 16.51
CA ASP A 401 -14.63 -14.84 17.34
C ASP A 401 -14.70 -16.14 16.51
N LEU A 402 -13.96 -16.18 15.39
CA LEU A 402 -13.93 -17.30 14.45
C LEU A 402 -12.64 -18.10 14.61
N ASP A 403 -12.76 -19.43 14.75
CA ASP A 403 -11.63 -20.35 14.66
C ASP A 403 -11.40 -20.75 13.19
N LEU A 404 -10.24 -20.40 12.63
CA LEU A 404 -9.97 -20.49 11.21
C LEU A 404 -8.87 -21.51 10.86
N VAL A 405 -9.04 -22.14 9.70
CA VAL A 405 -8.01 -22.90 9.00
C VAL A 405 -7.69 -22.18 7.71
N ILE A 406 -6.45 -21.72 7.56
CA ILE A 406 -5.98 -21.02 6.36
C ILE A 406 -5.02 -21.92 5.60
N THR A 407 -5.23 -22.03 4.28
CA THR A 407 -4.32 -22.77 3.41
C THR A 407 -3.03 -21.99 3.20
N ALA A 408 -1.97 -22.70 2.79
CA ALA A 408 -0.72 -22.03 2.42
C ALA A 408 -0.98 -20.97 1.32
N PRO A 409 -0.43 -19.76 1.48
CA PRO A 409 -0.59 -18.72 0.47
C PRO A 409 -0.04 -19.15 -0.89
N SER A 410 -0.73 -18.79 -1.95
CA SER A 410 -0.35 -19.04 -3.34
C SER A 410 -0.43 -17.75 -4.15
N VAL A 411 0.16 -17.75 -5.33
CA VAL A 411 0.05 -16.65 -6.28
C VAL A 411 -0.90 -17.01 -7.41
N SER A 412 -1.42 -16.00 -8.12
CA SER A 412 -2.22 -16.24 -9.33
C SER A 412 -1.29 -16.62 -10.48
N TYR A 413 -1.55 -17.76 -11.11
CA TYR A 413 -0.88 -18.23 -12.33
C TYR A 413 -1.77 -18.01 -13.54
N ARG A 414 -1.20 -18.10 -14.74
CA ARG A 414 -1.94 -18.06 -16.00
C ARG A 414 -1.59 -19.29 -16.83
N ALA A 415 -2.58 -20.14 -17.08
CA ALA A 415 -2.45 -21.29 -17.95
C ALA A 415 -2.76 -20.88 -19.39
N ILE A 416 -1.83 -21.11 -20.30
CA ILE A 416 -2.05 -20.94 -21.73
C ILE A 416 -2.50 -22.30 -22.28
N MET A 417 -3.74 -22.33 -22.76
CA MET A 417 -4.32 -23.54 -23.32
C MET A 417 -3.77 -23.83 -24.72
N ASN A 418 -3.82 -25.08 -25.15
CA ASN A 418 -3.46 -25.46 -26.53
C ASN A 418 -4.31 -24.75 -27.61
N THR A 419 -5.48 -24.23 -27.22
CA THR A 419 -6.34 -23.39 -28.07
C THR A 419 -5.83 -21.95 -28.23
N GLY A 420 -4.85 -21.53 -27.41
CA GLY A 420 -4.35 -20.16 -27.31
C GLY A 420 -5.14 -19.28 -26.32
N GLU A 421 -6.16 -19.81 -25.67
CA GLU A 421 -6.86 -19.10 -24.60
C GLU A 421 -6.02 -19.05 -23.33
N GLU A 422 -6.17 -17.97 -22.57
CA GLU A 422 -5.48 -17.77 -21.28
C GLU A 422 -6.50 -17.93 -20.14
N GLU A 423 -6.25 -18.87 -19.25
CA GLU A 423 -7.05 -19.10 -18.05
C GLU A 423 -6.28 -18.68 -16.80
N VAL A 424 -6.96 -17.96 -15.90
CA VAL A 424 -6.40 -17.57 -14.59
C VAL A 424 -6.53 -18.74 -13.63
N VAL A 425 -5.42 -19.11 -13.00
CA VAL A 425 -5.33 -20.22 -12.03
C VAL A 425 -4.90 -19.66 -10.69
N GLU A 426 -5.82 -19.58 -9.76
CA GLU A 426 -5.59 -19.03 -8.41
C GLU A 426 -5.37 -20.11 -7.36
N SER A 427 -5.79 -21.35 -7.66
CA SER A 427 -5.58 -22.51 -6.81
C SER A 427 -5.01 -23.68 -7.61
N PRO A 428 -4.17 -24.53 -6.98
CA PRO A 428 -3.74 -25.77 -7.61
C PRO A 428 -4.88 -26.69 -8.06
N ALA A 429 -6.07 -26.57 -7.43
CA ALA A 429 -7.25 -27.33 -7.80
C ALA A 429 -7.85 -26.90 -9.16
N ASP A 430 -7.68 -25.64 -9.52
CA ASP A 430 -8.25 -25.05 -10.76
C ASP A 430 -7.33 -25.26 -11.97
N LEU A 431 -6.13 -25.83 -11.76
CA LEU A 431 -5.21 -26.06 -12.88
C LEU A 431 -5.81 -27.09 -13.85
N PRO A 432 -6.04 -26.72 -15.12
CA PRO A 432 -6.52 -27.64 -16.13
C PRO A 432 -5.62 -28.86 -16.34
N ASP A 433 -6.14 -29.90 -16.95
CA ASP A 433 -5.35 -31.08 -17.28
C ASP A 433 -4.12 -30.72 -18.11
N ARG A 434 -2.97 -31.26 -17.74
CA ARG A 434 -1.68 -30.97 -18.39
C ARG A 434 -1.70 -31.17 -19.92
N VAL A 435 -2.51 -32.10 -20.40
CA VAL A 435 -2.64 -32.36 -21.84
C VAL A 435 -3.27 -31.18 -22.59
N MET A 436 -4.06 -30.34 -21.89
CA MET A 436 -4.73 -29.19 -22.47
C MET A 436 -3.89 -27.91 -22.39
N ILE A 437 -2.82 -27.91 -21.59
CA ILE A 437 -1.99 -26.73 -21.31
C ILE A 437 -0.77 -26.74 -22.24
N ALA A 438 -0.56 -25.61 -22.95
CA ALA A 438 0.66 -25.36 -23.72
C ALA A 438 1.81 -24.88 -22.82
N SER A 439 1.55 -23.85 -21.98
CA SER A 439 2.51 -23.31 -21.02
C SER A 439 1.80 -22.71 -19.79
N ILE A 440 2.55 -22.55 -18.70
CA ILE A 440 2.05 -21.86 -17.49
C ILE A 440 2.95 -20.66 -17.24
N LYS A 441 2.34 -19.51 -17.00
CA LYS A 441 3.03 -18.27 -16.62
C LYS A 441 2.88 -18.01 -15.14
N GLU A 442 3.95 -17.57 -14.51
CA GLU A 442 4.00 -17.13 -13.11
C GLU A 442 4.26 -15.61 -13.02
N PRO A 443 3.72 -14.94 -11.99
CA PRO A 443 3.98 -13.52 -11.77
C PRO A 443 5.42 -13.29 -11.33
N TRP A 444 6.08 -12.32 -11.95
CA TRP A 444 7.42 -11.87 -11.59
C TRP A 444 7.35 -10.46 -11.02
N VAL A 445 8.22 -10.20 -10.07
CA VAL A 445 8.37 -8.90 -9.41
C VAL A 445 9.81 -8.41 -9.52
N ARG A 446 9.97 -7.11 -9.51
CA ARG A 446 11.24 -6.45 -9.25
C ARG A 446 11.36 -6.30 -7.75
N ILE A 447 12.42 -6.81 -7.16
CA ILE A 447 12.70 -6.71 -5.74
C ILE A 447 13.97 -5.87 -5.52
N GLU A 448 13.87 -4.89 -4.66
CA GLU A 448 14.98 -4.07 -4.18
C GLU A 448 15.26 -4.42 -2.73
N VAL A 449 16.48 -4.87 -2.47
CA VAL A 449 16.92 -5.24 -1.12
C VAL A 449 18.07 -4.35 -0.69
N ILE A 450 17.89 -3.62 0.42
CA ILE A 450 18.97 -2.90 1.08
C ILE A 450 19.51 -3.77 2.21
N ALA A 451 20.82 -4.03 2.17
CA ALA A 451 21.49 -4.87 3.16
C ALA A 451 22.86 -4.27 3.56
N PRO A 452 23.34 -4.58 4.78
CA PRO A 452 24.72 -4.26 5.14
C PRO A 452 25.70 -5.01 4.24
N LYS A 453 26.81 -4.35 3.90
CA LYS A 453 27.86 -4.90 3.03
C LYS A 453 28.35 -6.28 3.47
N ASP A 454 28.48 -6.49 4.78
CA ASP A 454 28.98 -7.75 5.34
C ASP A 454 28.02 -8.94 5.12
N HIS A 455 26.73 -8.66 4.93
CA HIS A 455 25.69 -9.66 4.68
C HIS A 455 25.33 -9.83 3.20
N THR A 456 25.90 -9.04 2.30
CA THR A 456 25.57 -9.02 0.86
C THR A 456 25.66 -10.41 0.23
N GLY A 457 26.68 -11.19 0.54
CA GLY A 457 26.85 -12.54 -0.03
C GLY A 457 25.76 -13.52 0.38
N ALA A 458 25.30 -13.46 1.65
CA ALA A 458 24.22 -14.30 2.15
C ALA A 458 22.87 -13.91 1.53
N VAL A 459 22.62 -12.61 1.37
CA VAL A 459 21.40 -12.08 0.73
C VAL A 459 21.37 -12.43 -0.77
N ILE A 460 22.49 -12.27 -1.48
CA ILE A 460 22.59 -12.69 -2.90
C ILE A 460 22.26 -14.17 -3.06
N LYS A 461 22.80 -15.01 -2.16
CA LYS A 461 22.48 -16.44 -2.19
C LYS A 461 21.00 -16.70 -1.98
N LEU A 462 20.37 -16.04 -1.01
CA LEU A 462 18.93 -16.18 -0.76
C LEU A 462 18.10 -15.80 -1.99
N LEU A 463 18.44 -14.68 -2.66
CA LEU A 463 17.79 -14.24 -3.89
C LEU A 463 17.98 -15.24 -5.04
N GLN A 464 19.18 -15.81 -5.20
CA GLN A 464 19.48 -16.81 -6.22
C GLN A 464 18.78 -18.15 -5.94
N ASP A 465 18.72 -18.58 -4.69
CA ASP A 465 17.98 -19.78 -4.27
C ASP A 465 16.48 -19.64 -4.59
N GLY A 466 15.92 -18.39 -4.53
CA GLY A 466 14.57 -18.05 -4.99
C GLY A 466 14.41 -17.83 -6.49
N ARG A 467 15.36 -18.23 -7.32
CA ARG A 467 15.39 -18.02 -8.79
C ARG A 467 15.51 -16.57 -9.23
N GLY A 468 16.02 -15.68 -8.36
CA GLY A 468 16.21 -14.27 -8.67
C GLY A 468 17.28 -14.03 -9.73
N VAL A 469 17.01 -13.09 -10.63
CA VAL A 469 17.91 -12.63 -11.70
C VAL A 469 18.42 -11.25 -11.32
N SER A 470 19.74 -11.11 -11.14
CA SER A 470 20.36 -9.83 -10.79
C SER A 470 20.25 -8.82 -11.92
N LYS A 471 19.84 -7.61 -11.60
CA LYS A 471 19.82 -6.44 -12.50
C LYS A 471 20.96 -5.49 -12.20
N SER A 472 21.04 -5.03 -10.97
CA SER A 472 22.10 -4.12 -10.55
C SER A 472 22.48 -4.34 -9.08
N ILE A 473 23.70 -3.93 -8.75
CA ILE A 473 24.19 -3.86 -7.38
C ILE A 473 24.80 -2.48 -7.22
N GLN A 474 24.25 -1.67 -6.30
CA GLN A 474 24.69 -0.32 -6.07
C GLN A 474 25.14 -0.14 -4.62
N TYR A 475 26.26 0.48 -4.41
CA TYR A 475 26.74 0.86 -3.07
C TYR A 475 26.16 2.22 -2.72
N LEU A 476 25.16 2.24 -1.83
CA LEU A 476 24.53 3.48 -1.34
C LEU A 476 25.45 4.23 -0.38
N SER A 477 26.28 3.49 0.36
CA SER A 477 27.31 4.03 1.24
C SER A 477 28.44 3.02 1.43
N GLU A 478 29.45 3.35 2.24
CA GLU A 478 30.56 2.42 2.55
C GLU A 478 30.08 1.13 3.22
N VAL A 479 28.91 1.15 3.87
CA VAL A 479 28.37 0.04 4.68
C VAL A 479 27.07 -0.54 4.17
N ARG A 480 26.41 0.04 3.14
CA ARG A 480 25.11 -0.39 2.62
C ARG A 480 25.14 -0.59 1.12
N VAL A 481 24.43 -1.65 0.71
CA VAL A 481 24.31 -2.08 -0.69
C VAL A 481 22.83 -2.22 -1.03
N LEU A 482 22.44 -1.69 -2.18
CA LEU A 482 21.16 -1.94 -2.82
C LEU A 482 21.35 -3.05 -3.85
N LEU A 483 20.57 -4.10 -3.70
CA LEU A 483 20.49 -5.24 -4.61
C LEU A 483 19.17 -5.17 -5.36
N ASP A 484 19.23 -5.00 -6.68
CA ASP A 484 18.06 -4.93 -7.57
C ASP A 484 17.98 -6.25 -8.36
N TYR A 485 16.91 -6.98 -8.17
CA TYR A 485 16.67 -8.30 -8.76
C TYR A 485 15.27 -8.39 -9.35
N GLU A 486 15.10 -9.27 -10.32
CA GLU A 486 13.81 -9.79 -10.74
C GLU A 486 13.63 -11.20 -10.22
N ILE A 487 12.50 -11.49 -9.58
CA ILE A 487 12.26 -12.77 -8.91
C ILE A 487 10.80 -13.20 -9.09
N PRO A 488 10.49 -14.51 -9.17
CA PRO A 488 9.09 -14.95 -9.12
C PRO A 488 8.44 -14.60 -7.80
N LEU A 489 7.22 -14.04 -7.85
CA LEU A 489 6.48 -13.64 -6.65
C LEU A 489 6.29 -14.84 -5.69
N ALA A 490 6.03 -16.03 -6.21
CA ALA A 490 5.89 -17.25 -5.41
C ALA A 490 7.09 -17.55 -4.51
N SER A 491 8.30 -17.11 -4.91
CA SER A 491 9.53 -17.33 -4.14
C SER A 491 9.69 -16.37 -2.96
N ILE A 492 8.94 -15.26 -2.93
CA ILE A 492 9.04 -14.27 -1.85
C ILE A 492 7.83 -14.24 -0.92
N VAL A 493 6.72 -14.86 -1.33
CA VAL A 493 5.47 -14.86 -0.54
C VAL A 493 5.58 -15.71 0.72
N VAL A 494 6.38 -16.78 0.73
CA VAL A 494 6.48 -17.67 1.88
C VAL A 494 7.90 -17.67 2.44
N ASP A 495 8.07 -17.45 3.73
CA ASP A 495 9.34 -17.54 4.49
C ASP A 495 10.48 -16.59 4.01
N PHE A 496 10.33 -15.86 2.90
CA PHE A 496 11.45 -15.09 2.35
C PHE A 496 11.85 -13.91 3.24
N TYR A 497 10.88 -13.17 3.76
CA TYR A 497 11.14 -12.01 4.62
C TYR A 497 11.86 -12.43 5.91
N ASP A 498 11.41 -13.50 6.54
CA ASP A 498 12.02 -14.05 7.76
C ASP A 498 13.43 -14.56 7.50
N ASN A 499 13.61 -15.26 6.37
CA ASN A 499 14.93 -15.71 5.94
C ASN A 499 15.86 -14.52 5.65
N LEU A 500 15.36 -13.45 5.01
CA LEU A 500 16.10 -12.22 4.75
C LEU A 500 16.56 -11.56 6.05
N LYS A 501 15.65 -11.42 7.02
CA LYS A 501 15.98 -10.91 8.36
C LYS A 501 17.00 -11.80 9.07
N SER A 502 16.82 -13.10 9.02
CA SER A 502 17.73 -14.08 9.63
C SER A 502 19.15 -13.99 9.07
N VAL A 503 19.32 -14.00 7.74
CA VAL A 503 20.67 -13.99 7.09
C VAL A 503 21.36 -12.64 7.21
N SER A 504 20.62 -11.57 7.52
CA SER A 504 21.13 -10.20 7.68
C SER A 504 21.18 -9.72 9.12
N SER A 505 20.97 -10.60 10.09
CA SER A 505 20.89 -10.25 11.53
C SER A 505 19.83 -9.17 11.83
N GLY A 506 18.74 -9.15 11.05
CA GLY A 506 17.64 -8.19 11.18
C GLY A 506 17.82 -6.87 10.41
N TYR A 507 18.97 -6.65 9.76
CA TYR A 507 19.29 -5.34 9.18
C TYR A 507 18.89 -5.17 7.72
N ALA A 508 18.54 -6.22 6.98
CA ALA A 508 18.09 -6.05 5.61
C ALA A 508 16.62 -5.71 5.53
N SER A 509 16.29 -4.86 4.58
CA SER A 509 14.92 -4.50 4.20
C SER A 509 14.69 -4.78 2.72
N MET A 510 13.44 -4.97 2.34
CA MET A 510 13.06 -5.18 0.96
C MET A 510 11.83 -4.37 0.58
N SER A 511 11.74 -4.08 -0.72
CA SER A 511 10.57 -3.57 -1.41
C SER A 511 10.41 -4.34 -2.71
N TYR A 512 9.19 -4.51 -3.22
CA TYR A 512 8.97 -5.17 -4.49
C TYR A 512 7.78 -4.57 -5.22
N ASP A 513 7.86 -4.60 -6.57
CA ASP A 513 6.81 -4.15 -7.47
C ASP A 513 6.52 -5.21 -8.52
N PHE A 514 5.25 -5.36 -8.88
CA PHE A 514 4.85 -6.28 -9.93
C PHE A 514 5.43 -5.86 -11.29
N LEU A 515 6.01 -6.81 -12.02
CA LEU A 515 6.52 -6.60 -13.36
C LEU A 515 5.58 -7.14 -14.45
N GLU A 516 5.55 -8.44 -14.56
CA GLU A 516 4.85 -9.15 -15.64
C GLU A 516 4.66 -10.62 -15.31
N TYR A 517 3.89 -11.31 -16.16
CA TYR A 517 3.80 -12.76 -16.13
C TYR A 517 4.81 -13.38 -17.11
N ARG A 518 5.63 -14.33 -16.63
CA ARG A 518 6.64 -15.06 -17.45
C ARG A 518 6.36 -16.56 -17.45
N GLU A 519 6.63 -17.19 -18.59
CA GLU A 519 6.56 -18.66 -18.69
C GLU A 519 7.61 -19.32 -17.81
N GLY A 520 7.19 -20.38 -17.10
CA GLY A 520 8.03 -21.19 -16.24
C GLY A 520 7.77 -22.69 -16.41
N ASP A 521 8.76 -23.53 -16.13
CA ASP A 521 8.56 -24.98 -16.06
C ASP A 521 7.88 -25.36 -14.74
N LEU A 522 6.59 -25.00 -14.66
CA LEU A 522 5.76 -25.17 -13.48
C LEU A 522 5.03 -26.50 -13.50
N VAL A 523 4.91 -27.12 -12.34
CA VAL A 523 4.24 -28.40 -12.16
C VAL A 523 3.36 -28.38 -10.92
N LYS A 524 2.22 -29.06 -11.00
CA LYS A 524 1.39 -29.35 -9.84
C LYS A 524 1.99 -30.52 -9.07
N VAL A 525 2.20 -30.31 -7.78
CA VAL A 525 2.60 -31.34 -6.82
C VAL A 525 1.38 -31.68 -5.96
N ASP A 526 0.84 -32.87 -6.12
CA ASP A 526 -0.25 -33.37 -5.30
C ASP A 526 0.30 -34.07 -4.05
N MET A 527 -0.23 -33.67 -2.89
CA MET A 527 0.09 -34.32 -1.62
C MET A 527 -0.91 -35.43 -1.34
N MET A 528 -0.42 -36.61 -1.02
CA MET A 528 -1.22 -37.81 -0.74
C MET A 528 -0.95 -38.32 0.67
N VAL A 529 -2.01 -38.60 1.41
CA VAL A 529 -1.94 -39.24 2.74
C VAL A 529 -2.76 -40.52 2.70
N ALA A 530 -2.17 -41.63 3.08
CA ALA A 530 -2.77 -42.98 3.02
C ALA A 530 -3.29 -43.39 1.62
N GLY A 531 -2.79 -42.76 0.56
CA GLY A 531 -3.21 -43.00 -0.83
C GLY A 531 -4.23 -42.00 -1.39
N ASP A 532 -4.84 -41.18 -0.54
CA ASP A 532 -5.81 -40.16 -0.94
C ASP A 532 -5.14 -38.81 -1.17
N ILE A 533 -5.48 -38.13 -2.26
CA ILE A 533 -5.00 -36.76 -2.56
C ILE A 533 -5.69 -35.78 -1.61
N ILE A 534 -4.91 -34.90 -1.01
CA ILE A 534 -5.39 -33.82 -0.13
C ILE A 534 -5.26 -32.48 -0.90
N PRO A 535 -6.31 -32.03 -1.60
CA PRO A 535 -6.22 -30.86 -2.47
C PRO A 535 -5.73 -29.58 -1.79
N PRO A 536 -6.09 -29.27 -0.54
CA PRO A 536 -5.59 -28.08 0.17
C PRO A 536 -4.09 -28.06 0.41
N LEU A 537 -3.41 -29.22 0.32
CA LEU A 537 -1.96 -29.35 0.47
C LEU A 537 -1.23 -29.44 -0.89
N SER A 538 -1.97 -29.49 -2.00
CA SER A 538 -1.39 -29.47 -3.35
C SER A 538 -0.82 -28.08 -3.65
N MET A 539 0.25 -28.01 -4.43
CA MET A 539 0.95 -26.78 -4.75
C MET A 539 1.40 -26.71 -6.21
N ILE A 540 1.51 -25.53 -6.76
CA ILE A 540 2.14 -25.27 -8.06
C ILE A 540 3.53 -24.72 -7.78
N VAL A 541 4.56 -25.41 -8.25
CA VAL A 541 5.97 -25.05 -8.03
C VAL A 541 6.79 -25.25 -9.29
N HIS A 542 7.94 -24.59 -9.36
CA HIS A 542 8.90 -24.85 -10.42
C HIS A 542 9.42 -26.29 -10.32
N ARG A 543 9.57 -26.97 -11.46
CA ARG A 543 9.96 -28.41 -11.50
C ARG A 543 11.24 -28.73 -10.74
N SER A 544 12.22 -27.83 -10.75
CA SER A 544 13.48 -28.02 -10.01
C SER A 544 13.29 -28.06 -8.50
N GLU A 545 12.24 -27.42 -7.98
CA GLU A 545 11.95 -27.32 -6.55
C GLU A 545 10.94 -28.36 -6.06
N ALA A 546 10.24 -29.02 -6.98
CA ALA A 546 9.12 -29.90 -6.67
C ALA A 546 9.46 -31.00 -5.66
N HIS A 547 10.67 -31.61 -5.75
CA HIS A 547 11.14 -32.60 -4.80
C HIS A 547 11.30 -32.00 -3.39
N ASN A 548 11.96 -30.84 -3.29
CA ASN A 548 12.25 -30.21 -2.00
C ASN A 548 10.98 -29.69 -1.32
N ALA A 549 10.11 -29.06 -2.09
CA ALA A 549 8.82 -28.58 -1.60
C ALA A 549 7.94 -29.73 -1.10
N GLY A 550 7.79 -30.78 -1.90
CA GLY A 550 7.03 -31.97 -1.50
C GLY A 550 7.63 -32.69 -0.28
N ALA A 551 8.96 -32.76 -0.20
CA ALA A 551 9.63 -33.39 0.95
C ALA A 551 9.48 -32.54 2.23
N LYS A 552 9.52 -31.21 2.13
CA LYS A 552 9.28 -30.29 3.28
C LYS A 552 7.89 -30.53 3.88
N VAL A 553 6.85 -30.53 3.03
CA VAL A 553 5.46 -30.77 3.47
C VAL A 553 5.29 -32.19 4.02
N ALA A 554 5.84 -33.20 3.34
CA ALA A 554 5.72 -34.58 3.81
C ALA A 554 6.36 -34.80 5.20
N ARG A 555 7.50 -34.15 5.49
CA ARG A 555 8.13 -34.20 6.82
C ARG A 555 7.28 -33.48 7.87
N ALA A 556 6.78 -32.28 7.58
CA ALA A 556 5.91 -31.56 8.50
C ALA A 556 4.66 -32.37 8.86
N LEU A 557 4.02 -33.00 7.86
CA LEU A 557 2.86 -33.86 8.09
C LEU A 557 3.22 -35.10 8.92
N LYS A 558 4.39 -35.69 8.73
CA LYS A 558 4.84 -36.83 9.53
C LYS A 558 5.00 -36.49 11.00
N ASP A 559 5.43 -35.26 11.31
CA ASP A 559 5.63 -34.81 12.69
C ASP A 559 4.30 -34.40 13.35
N LEU A 560 3.32 -33.93 12.57
CA LEU A 560 2.01 -33.48 13.04
C LEU A 560 0.97 -34.59 13.16
N ILE A 561 0.97 -35.56 12.23
CA ILE A 561 -0.03 -36.65 12.22
C ILE A 561 0.30 -37.66 13.33
N PRO A 562 -0.63 -37.93 14.27
CA PRO A 562 -0.41 -38.91 15.31
C PRO A 562 -0.26 -40.33 14.73
N ARG A 563 0.49 -41.19 15.43
CA ARG A 563 0.63 -42.58 15.06
C ARG A 563 -0.70 -43.31 15.15
N ALA A 564 -0.97 -44.17 14.19
CA ALA A 564 -2.12 -45.08 14.15
C ALA A 564 -1.70 -46.53 14.24
N ASN A 565 -2.64 -47.46 14.36
CA ASN A 565 -2.36 -48.90 14.39
C ASN A 565 -1.98 -49.49 13.01
N PHE A 566 -1.74 -48.63 12.02
CA PHE A 566 -1.33 -49.02 10.68
C PHE A 566 -0.34 -47.99 10.11
N VAL A 567 0.38 -48.37 9.08
CA VAL A 567 1.35 -47.51 8.42
C VAL A 567 0.66 -46.48 7.55
N ILE A 568 1.00 -45.21 7.75
CA ILE A 568 0.46 -44.11 6.97
C ILE A 568 1.55 -43.59 6.01
N PRO A 569 1.47 -43.88 4.71
CA PRO A 569 2.35 -43.27 3.72
C PRO A 569 1.92 -41.84 3.43
N ILE A 570 2.90 -40.94 3.42
CA ILE A 570 2.75 -39.55 3.01
C ILE A 570 3.60 -39.37 1.75
N GLN A 571 3.00 -38.92 0.66
CA GLN A 571 3.65 -38.89 -0.65
C GLN A 571 3.40 -37.58 -1.35
N ALA A 572 4.39 -37.05 -2.04
CA ALA A 572 4.24 -35.97 -3.00
C ALA A 572 4.38 -36.55 -4.41
N ALA A 573 3.44 -36.23 -5.30
CA ALA A 573 3.42 -36.77 -6.65
C ALA A 573 3.21 -35.69 -7.72
N ILE A 574 3.81 -35.87 -8.89
CA ILE A 574 3.60 -35.05 -10.08
C ILE A 574 2.98 -35.91 -11.16
N GLY A 575 1.71 -35.66 -11.52
CA GLY A 575 1.02 -36.46 -12.53
C GLY A 575 1.00 -37.94 -12.20
N GLY A 576 0.83 -38.31 -10.93
CA GLY A 576 0.83 -39.68 -10.42
C GLY A 576 2.21 -40.28 -10.16
N LYS A 577 3.32 -39.64 -10.56
CA LYS A 577 4.69 -40.11 -10.25
C LYS A 577 5.14 -39.54 -8.90
N ILE A 578 5.44 -40.43 -7.94
CA ILE A 578 5.93 -40.05 -6.60
C ILE A 578 7.31 -39.42 -6.73
N VAL A 579 7.48 -38.22 -6.20
CA VAL A 579 8.75 -37.47 -6.17
C VAL A 579 9.35 -37.41 -4.78
N ALA A 580 8.53 -37.41 -3.71
CA ALA A 580 9.01 -37.51 -2.33
C ALA A 580 8.07 -38.40 -1.51
N ARG A 581 8.61 -39.04 -0.47
CA ARG A 581 7.86 -39.96 0.41
C ARG A 581 8.38 -39.91 1.83
N GLU A 582 7.47 -39.86 2.77
CA GLU A 582 7.69 -40.12 4.19
C GLU A 582 6.70 -41.20 4.67
N THR A 583 6.93 -41.76 5.84
CA THR A 583 6.08 -42.83 6.36
C THR A 583 5.97 -42.68 7.88
N ILE A 584 4.75 -42.76 8.39
CA ILE A 584 4.47 -42.88 9.80
C ILE A 584 4.36 -44.39 10.09
N SER A 585 5.22 -44.91 10.95
CA SER A 585 5.16 -46.31 11.39
C SER A 585 4.01 -46.52 12.35
N ALA A 586 3.42 -47.70 12.34
CA ALA A 586 2.39 -48.13 13.27
C ALA A 586 2.87 -48.08 14.73
#